data_f9f3e42b4c9dc5948d3d6d7616024177
#
_entry.id   f9f3e42b4c9dc5948d3d6d7616024177
#
_cell.length_a   1.000
_cell.length_b   1.000
_cell.length_c   1.000
_cell.angle_alpha   90.00
_cell.angle_beta   90.00
_cell.angle_gamma   90.00
#
_symmetry.space_group_name_H-M   'P 1'
#
loop_
_entity.id
_entity.type
_entity.pdbx_description
1 polymer ?
#
loop_
_entity_poly.entity_id
_entity_poly.type
_entity_poly.pdbx_seq_one_letter_code
_entity_poly.pdbx_strand_id
1 'polypeptide(L)'
;MSRIAAFLLAVAACAPAAAQEPAQPEAAQERAEAAEDDGPEGDAGRLSVTWQAPAPLAALFRQHLPPPRPEAGERRAGSIRPWVRDIRRRVPEIAASEGYFSTTLDVRFEGENRESAIVVVNPGPRTTVGEIEIRFEGDLAGEGAEREARRREIRESWTLREGRPFRSADWDVAKTRLVEDLVARDYAAGELAGSEALVDAEAARAKLTLVLDSGPPFTIGDVEIHGIHSYSEAVVRRSVDLRQGERYSLERLQELQRALQEGPWFSSVVVDVPRDRSRPLDVPVRLTVTERPRQEVGLALGSGTDDGARAEVADRHRDLFDRGFDLQSSMRISQERQIAYADVYMPPGLFGSRARGSIPFKDSLGVLTERSTFEKLDLTRFAVAGYRHFKLENYEARVGLSYQIERSRPEGADEHIKRALAPIVALTWRHVDNIFDPRRGGVLNVQVAAGAKAIASGDDFLRLYGQYQYWIPITPNDQLLLRTEVGRNFTNDRTRIPEDFLFRAGGSRSNRGYAFQSLGVEEGEAVVGGRYLATGSVEYVHWLNERWGGAVFLDVGDAKDSIGDWKAHQSYGVGARFRTPAGPFAIDLAYAEEPRKFRLAFSVTVAF
;
A
#
# COMPACT_ATOMS: atom_id res chain seq x y z
N MET A 1 -47.23 3.04 2.20
CA MET A 1 -46.01 3.83 1.81
C MET A 1 -45.48 4.57 3.03
N SER A 2 -45.04 3.90 4.07
CA SER A 2 -44.46 4.56 5.26
C SER A 2 -43.69 3.58 6.18
N ARG A 3 -42.83 2.70 5.64
CA ARG A 3 -41.94 1.81 6.41
C ARG A 3 -40.55 1.60 5.78
N ILE A 4 -40.23 2.32 4.71
CA ILE A 4 -38.93 2.17 3.98
C ILE A 4 -37.88 3.24 4.41
N ALA A 5 -38.30 4.31 5.06
CA ALA A 5 -37.39 5.43 5.42
C ALA A 5 -36.60 5.23 6.73
N ALA A 6 -36.89 4.21 7.54
CA ALA A 6 -36.23 4.00 8.84
C ALA A 6 -35.02 3.04 8.80
N PHE A 7 -34.72 2.41 7.67
CA PHE A 7 -33.67 1.38 7.58
C PHE A 7 -32.32 1.89 7.03
N LEU A 8 -32.26 3.13 6.55
CA LEU A 8 -31.05 3.72 5.95
C LEU A 8 -30.11 4.43 6.96
N LEU A 9 -30.50 4.55 8.22
CA LEU A 9 -29.73 5.29 9.24
C LEU A 9 -28.88 4.41 10.19
N ALA A 10 -28.99 3.09 10.09
CA ALA A 10 -28.30 2.17 11.02
C ALA A 10 -26.95 1.62 10.50
N VAL A 11 -26.53 1.95 9.27
CA VAL A 11 -25.27 1.46 8.68
C VAL A 11 -24.07 2.39 8.96
N ALA A 12 -24.31 3.57 9.57
CA ALA A 12 -23.26 4.58 9.78
C ALA A 12 -22.57 4.54 11.19
N ALA A 13 -22.85 3.55 12.04
CA ALA A 13 -22.44 3.59 13.45
C ALA A 13 -21.57 2.42 13.93
N CYS A 14 -20.82 1.74 13.06
CA CYS A 14 -19.76 0.81 13.51
C CYS A 14 -18.50 0.99 12.66
N ALA A 15 -17.81 2.14 12.86
CA ALA A 15 -16.39 2.22 12.55
C ALA A 15 -15.63 1.60 13.72
N PRO A 16 -14.64 0.72 13.49
CA PRO A 16 -13.72 0.34 14.53
C PRO A 16 -12.99 1.59 15.00
N ALA A 17 -12.82 1.73 16.33
CA ALA A 17 -12.01 2.79 16.92
C ALA A 17 -10.62 2.76 16.29
N ALA A 18 -10.38 3.69 15.37
CA ALA A 18 -9.07 3.91 14.78
C ALA A 18 -8.14 4.36 15.89
N ALA A 19 -7.03 3.65 16.04
CA ALA A 19 -5.89 4.12 16.80
C ALA A 19 -5.54 5.52 16.29
N GLN A 20 -5.42 6.49 17.19
CA GLN A 20 -4.96 7.83 16.90
C GLN A 20 -3.56 7.73 16.28
N GLU A 21 -3.44 8.04 15.01
CA GLU A 21 -2.16 8.41 14.40
C GLU A 21 -1.64 9.69 15.06
N PRO A 22 -0.33 9.82 15.26
CA PRO A 22 0.25 11.06 15.77
C PRO A 22 -0.01 12.19 14.77
N ALA A 23 -0.52 13.29 15.29
CA ALA A 23 -0.87 14.50 14.57
C ALA A 23 0.24 14.93 13.59
N GLN A 24 -0.04 14.85 12.30
CA GLN A 24 0.69 15.61 11.29
C GLN A 24 0.26 17.08 11.35
N PRO A 25 1.14 18.03 11.05
CA PRO A 25 0.85 19.45 11.22
C PRO A 25 -0.15 19.95 10.17
N GLU A 26 -1.42 20.00 10.53
CA GLU A 26 -2.50 20.63 9.75
C GLU A 26 -2.27 22.13 9.45
N ALA A 27 -1.29 22.74 10.08
CA ALA A 27 -0.99 24.18 9.92
C ALA A 27 -0.38 24.58 8.56
N ALA A 28 -0.04 23.62 7.68
CA ALA A 28 0.49 23.89 6.36
C ALA A 28 -0.57 23.82 5.24
N GLN A 29 -1.65 23.07 5.43
CA GLN A 29 -2.72 22.97 4.43
C GLN A 29 -3.77 24.08 4.54
N GLU A 30 -4.11 24.53 5.75
CA GLU A 30 -5.01 25.68 5.92
C GLU A 30 -4.44 27.01 5.36
N ARG A 31 -3.13 27.12 5.15
CA ARG A 31 -2.52 28.27 4.48
C ARG A 31 -2.49 28.19 2.96
N ALA A 32 -2.74 27.04 2.38
CA ALA A 32 -2.80 26.86 0.93
C ALA A 32 -4.24 27.02 0.38
N GLU A 33 -5.26 26.67 1.16
CA GLU A 33 -6.68 26.85 0.77
C GLU A 33 -7.22 28.27 0.98
N ALA A 34 -6.52 29.10 1.77
CA ALA A 34 -6.88 30.52 1.96
C ALA A 34 -6.36 31.47 0.86
N ALA A 35 -5.80 30.93 -0.25
CA ALA A 35 -5.20 31.72 -1.32
C ALA A 35 -6.00 31.75 -2.63
N GLU A 36 -7.17 31.16 -2.69
CA GLU A 36 -8.01 31.12 -3.90
C GLU A 36 -9.45 31.62 -3.70
N ASP A 37 -9.63 32.77 -3.09
CA ASP A 37 -10.87 33.55 -3.29
C ASP A 37 -10.68 35.03 -2.91
N ASP A 38 -9.87 35.76 -3.70
CA ASP A 38 -9.94 37.20 -3.76
C ASP A 38 -10.43 37.59 -5.17
N GLY A 39 -11.72 37.73 -5.29
CA GLY A 39 -12.38 38.43 -6.40
C GLY A 39 -11.82 39.85 -6.56
N PRO A 40 -12.10 40.56 -7.68
CA PRO A 40 -11.47 41.81 -8.05
C PRO A 40 -11.98 43.02 -7.24
N GLU A 41 -11.66 43.07 -5.96
CA GLU A 41 -11.89 44.25 -5.14
C GLU A 41 -10.60 44.65 -4.39
N GLY A 42 -9.89 45.69 -4.89
CA GLY A 42 -8.97 46.45 -4.07
C GLY A 42 -7.47 46.38 -4.38
N ASP A 43 -7.04 46.26 -5.63
CA ASP A 43 -5.58 46.34 -6.00
C ASP A 43 -5.04 47.79 -6.11
N ALA A 44 -5.75 48.76 -5.58
CA ALA A 44 -5.40 50.18 -5.67
C ALA A 44 -4.20 50.65 -4.80
N GLY A 45 -3.42 49.73 -4.25
CA GLY A 45 -2.29 50.06 -3.37
C GLY A 45 -1.03 49.21 -3.51
N ARG A 46 -1.09 48.07 -4.19
CA ARG A 46 0.01 47.09 -4.26
C ARG A 46 1.05 47.49 -5.32
N LEU A 47 2.34 47.37 -5.00
CA LEU A 47 3.42 47.55 -5.98
C LEU A 47 3.42 46.33 -6.93
N SER A 48 3.26 46.58 -8.23
CA SER A 48 3.44 45.54 -9.24
C SER A 48 4.95 45.30 -9.44
N VAL A 49 5.40 44.03 -9.28
CA VAL A 49 6.82 43.70 -9.41
C VAL A 49 7.06 42.73 -10.56
N THR A 50 7.81 43.15 -11.55
CA THR A 50 8.25 42.32 -12.66
C THR A 50 9.70 41.87 -12.46
N TRP A 51 9.94 40.58 -12.36
CA TRP A 51 11.28 40.01 -12.26
C TRP A 51 11.82 39.65 -13.64
N GLN A 52 12.86 40.34 -14.07
CA GLN A 52 13.63 39.99 -15.25
C GLN A 52 14.84 39.17 -14.83
N ALA A 53 14.68 37.86 -14.78
CA ALA A 53 15.68 36.87 -14.39
C ALA A 53 15.41 35.55 -15.13
N PRO A 54 16.36 34.59 -15.20
CA PRO A 54 16.08 33.22 -15.66
C PRO A 54 14.89 32.60 -14.94
N ALA A 55 14.04 31.84 -15.69
CA ALA A 55 12.75 31.36 -15.19
C ALA A 55 12.80 30.68 -13.81
N PRO A 56 13.77 29.80 -13.48
CA PRO A 56 13.85 29.17 -12.16
C PRO A 56 14.07 30.20 -11.04
N LEU A 57 14.98 31.17 -11.25
CA LEU A 57 15.26 32.23 -10.26
C LEU A 57 14.09 33.19 -10.10
N ALA A 58 13.45 33.59 -11.22
CA ALA A 58 12.28 34.46 -11.17
C ALA A 58 11.12 33.87 -10.38
N ALA A 59 10.94 32.56 -10.43
CA ALA A 59 9.94 31.85 -9.61
C ALA A 59 10.28 31.93 -8.12
N LEU A 60 11.53 31.66 -7.74
CA LEU A 60 11.99 31.72 -6.36
C LEU A 60 11.89 33.15 -5.80
N PHE A 61 12.26 34.19 -6.60
CA PHE A 61 12.14 35.57 -6.16
C PHE A 61 10.67 35.95 -5.91
N ARG A 62 9.75 35.54 -6.77
CA ARG A 62 8.30 35.76 -6.54
C ARG A 62 7.79 35.09 -5.27
N GLN A 63 8.24 33.90 -5.00
CA GLN A 63 7.84 33.12 -3.82
C GLN A 63 8.41 33.72 -2.52
N HIS A 64 9.70 34.11 -2.50
CA HIS A 64 10.39 34.49 -1.28
C HIS A 64 10.47 36.01 -1.04
N LEU A 65 10.20 36.81 -2.05
CA LEU A 65 10.31 38.28 -2.02
C LEU A 65 9.00 38.93 -2.49
N PRO A 66 7.91 38.77 -1.74
CA PRO A 66 6.62 39.35 -2.12
C PRO A 66 6.72 40.88 -2.16
N PRO A 67 5.95 41.55 -3.05
CA PRO A 67 5.89 43.00 -3.09
C PRO A 67 5.38 43.59 -1.78
N PRO A 68 5.84 44.80 -1.39
CA PRO A 68 5.43 45.42 -0.14
C PRO A 68 3.92 45.74 -0.17
N ARG A 69 3.24 45.51 0.96
CA ARG A 69 1.87 45.95 1.19
C ARG A 69 1.94 47.22 2.07
N PRO A 70 1.47 48.40 1.63
CA PRO A 70 1.40 49.57 2.49
C PRO A 70 0.36 49.32 3.59
N GLU A 71 0.68 49.66 4.83
CA GLU A 71 -0.31 49.65 5.92
C GLU A 71 -1.34 50.77 5.75
N ALA A 72 -2.53 50.60 6.35
CA ALA A 72 -3.61 51.58 6.24
C ALA A 72 -3.15 52.96 6.78
N GLY A 73 -3.07 53.94 5.87
CA GLY A 73 -2.63 55.30 6.18
C GLY A 73 -1.14 55.56 5.89
N GLU A 74 -0.36 54.57 5.50
CA GLU A 74 1.05 54.75 5.12
C GLU A 74 1.20 55.19 3.65
N ARG A 75 2.06 56.18 3.40
CA ARG A 75 2.38 56.55 2.02
C ARG A 75 3.21 55.45 1.36
N ARG A 76 2.84 54.99 0.18
CA ARG A 76 3.52 53.93 -0.62
C ARG A 76 5.05 54.09 -0.66
N ALA A 77 5.57 55.32 -0.69
CA ALA A 77 7.00 55.58 -0.65
C ALA A 77 7.69 55.13 0.64
N GLY A 78 6.98 55.00 1.75
CA GLY A 78 7.51 54.54 3.03
C GLY A 78 7.83 53.03 3.00
N SER A 79 6.99 52.22 2.39
CA SER A 79 7.15 50.76 2.31
C SER A 79 8.12 50.31 1.20
N ILE A 80 8.30 51.10 0.13
CA ILE A 80 9.19 50.76 -0.99
C ILE A 80 10.67 50.77 -0.60
N ARG A 81 11.14 51.76 0.17
CA ARG A 81 12.56 51.87 0.54
C ARG A 81 13.07 50.68 1.38
N PRO A 82 12.37 50.24 2.42
CA PRO A 82 12.73 49.02 3.15
C PRO A 82 12.74 47.77 2.25
N TRP A 83 11.75 47.62 1.37
CA TRP A 83 11.67 46.50 0.44
C TRP A 83 12.86 46.49 -0.55
N VAL A 84 13.22 47.64 -1.15
CA VAL A 84 14.41 47.72 -2.05
C VAL A 84 15.67 47.32 -1.29
N ARG A 85 15.80 47.71 -0.04
CA ARG A 85 16.97 47.35 0.79
C ARG A 85 16.99 45.85 1.05
N ASP A 86 15.82 45.25 1.32
CA ASP A 86 15.68 43.81 1.55
C ASP A 86 16.00 42.98 0.31
N ILE A 87 15.45 43.33 -0.86
CA ILE A 87 15.73 42.60 -2.10
C ILE A 87 17.22 42.73 -2.52
N ARG A 88 17.85 43.90 -2.30
CA ARG A 88 19.30 44.07 -2.59
C ARG A 88 20.17 43.14 -1.76
N ARG A 89 19.75 42.79 -0.55
CA ARG A 89 20.44 41.83 0.30
C ARG A 89 20.06 40.39 -0.06
N ARG A 90 18.77 40.09 -0.19
CA ARG A 90 18.25 38.70 -0.30
C ARG A 90 18.33 38.13 -1.71
N VAL A 91 18.27 38.95 -2.77
CA VAL A 91 18.39 38.44 -4.15
C VAL A 91 19.73 37.73 -4.38
N PRO A 92 20.88 38.29 -4.00
CA PRO A 92 22.17 37.57 -4.10
C PRO A 92 22.21 36.30 -3.23
N GLU A 93 21.63 36.32 -2.01
CA GLU A 93 21.57 35.15 -1.12
C GLU A 93 20.76 34.02 -1.75
N ILE A 94 19.56 34.30 -2.29
CA ILE A 94 18.71 33.34 -2.99
C ILE A 94 19.40 32.84 -4.26
N ALA A 95 20.00 33.71 -5.04
CA ALA A 95 20.73 33.31 -6.24
C ALA A 95 21.94 32.41 -5.91
N ALA A 96 22.66 32.72 -4.83
CA ALA A 96 23.80 31.93 -4.35
C ALA A 96 23.37 30.52 -3.95
N SER A 97 22.17 30.32 -3.34
CA SER A 97 21.65 28.99 -3.03
C SER A 97 21.42 28.13 -4.27
N GLU A 98 21.20 28.76 -5.43
CA GLU A 98 21.04 28.10 -6.73
C GLU A 98 22.36 28.04 -7.55
N GLY A 99 23.47 28.47 -6.96
CA GLY A 99 24.80 28.42 -7.55
C GLY A 99 25.25 29.68 -8.30
N TYR A 100 24.60 30.81 -8.09
CA TYR A 100 24.97 32.07 -8.73
C TYR A 100 25.57 33.05 -7.71
N PHE A 101 26.88 33.07 -7.61
CA PHE A 101 27.61 33.84 -6.59
C PHE A 101 28.07 35.25 -7.06
N SER A 102 27.94 35.54 -8.35
CA SER A 102 28.30 36.85 -8.93
C SER A 102 27.07 37.68 -9.33
N THR A 103 25.96 37.49 -8.61
CA THR A 103 24.66 38.08 -8.95
C THR A 103 24.65 39.59 -8.70
N THR A 104 24.23 40.35 -9.71
CA THR A 104 23.96 41.76 -9.61
C THR A 104 22.49 42.06 -9.91
N LEU A 105 21.96 43.15 -9.34
CA LEU A 105 20.58 43.55 -9.59
C LEU A 105 20.45 45.06 -9.74
N ASP A 106 19.51 45.46 -10.62
CA ASP A 106 19.08 46.85 -10.81
C ASP A 106 17.58 46.94 -10.62
N VAL A 107 17.11 48.01 -9.95
CA VAL A 107 15.69 48.22 -9.67
C VAL A 107 15.24 49.51 -10.31
N ARG A 108 14.31 49.42 -11.26
CA ARG A 108 13.71 50.54 -11.97
C ARG A 108 12.25 50.68 -11.60
N PHE A 109 11.81 51.91 -11.39
CA PHE A 109 10.42 52.21 -11.10
C PHE A 109 9.77 52.87 -12.31
N GLU A 110 8.53 52.48 -12.61
CA GLU A 110 7.71 53.04 -13.68
C GLU A 110 6.40 53.60 -13.11
N GLY A 111 5.81 54.59 -13.82
CA GLY A 111 4.62 55.31 -13.41
C GLY A 111 4.92 56.55 -12.57
N GLU A 112 4.06 57.58 -12.65
CA GLU A 112 4.23 58.84 -11.94
C GLU A 112 4.30 58.68 -10.42
N ASN A 113 3.63 57.66 -9.86
CA ASN A 113 3.59 57.33 -8.43
C ASN A 113 4.40 56.08 -8.06
N ARG A 114 5.32 55.59 -8.92
CA ARG A 114 6.09 54.34 -8.74
C ARG A 114 5.16 53.13 -8.53
N GLU A 115 4.22 52.95 -9.43
CA GLU A 115 3.19 51.91 -9.34
C GLU A 115 3.72 50.52 -9.70
N SER A 116 4.75 50.46 -10.53
CA SER A 116 5.43 49.23 -10.89
C SER A 116 6.95 49.34 -10.65
N ALA A 117 7.56 48.19 -10.36
CA ALA A 117 8.98 48.00 -10.25
C ALA A 117 9.45 46.89 -11.18
N ILE A 118 10.47 47.17 -11.98
CA ILE A 118 11.18 46.15 -12.76
C ILE A 118 12.48 45.87 -12.05
N VAL A 119 12.64 44.62 -11.59
CA VAL A 119 13.88 44.14 -10.98
C VAL A 119 14.62 43.29 -12.01
N VAL A 120 15.68 43.87 -12.55
CA VAL A 120 16.57 43.20 -13.51
C VAL A 120 17.66 42.51 -12.71
N VAL A 121 17.72 41.19 -12.80
CA VAL A 121 18.74 40.38 -12.12
C VAL A 121 19.64 39.73 -13.15
N ASN A 122 20.92 40.09 -13.09
CA ASN A 122 21.97 39.40 -13.84
C ASN A 122 22.65 38.39 -12.89
N PRO A 123 22.37 37.07 -13.03
CA PRO A 123 22.88 36.05 -12.11
C PRO A 123 24.39 35.81 -12.23
N GLY A 124 25.02 36.22 -13.35
CA GLY A 124 26.38 35.82 -13.65
C GLY A 124 26.52 34.36 -14.06
N PRO A 125 27.74 33.82 -14.15
CA PRO A 125 27.98 32.42 -14.47
C PRO A 125 27.52 31.52 -13.32
N ARG A 126 26.94 30.38 -13.68
CA ARG A 126 26.54 29.39 -12.69
C ARG A 126 27.74 28.58 -12.23
N THR A 127 27.96 28.52 -10.93
CA THR A 127 29.04 27.74 -10.31
C THR A 127 28.79 26.25 -10.49
N THR A 128 29.84 25.55 -10.86
CA THR A 128 29.85 24.07 -10.97
C THR A 128 30.74 23.46 -9.89
N VAL A 129 30.44 22.24 -9.51
CA VAL A 129 31.29 21.46 -8.62
C VAL A 129 32.63 21.19 -9.31
N GLY A 130 33.71 21.58 -8.66
CA GLY A 130 35.08 21.31 -9.07
C GLY A 130 35.66 20.11 -8.34
N GLU A 131 36.76 20.30 -7.64
CA GLU A 131 37.44 19.28 -6.86
C GLU A 131 36.59 18.84 -5.65
N ILE A 132 36.53 17.52 -5.41
CA ILE A 132 35.86 16.92 -4.26
C ILE A 132 36.89 16.13 -3.45
N GLU A 133 37.07 16.52 -2.20
CA GLU A 133 37.99 15.88 -1.26
C GLU A 133 37.21 15.30 -0.08
N ILE A 134 37.21 13.96 0.05
CA ILE A 134 36.60 13.25 1.18
C ILE A 134 37.73 12.64 2.01
N ARG A 135 37.93 13.19 3.20
CA ARG A 135 38.91 12.73 4.21
C ARG A 135 38.20 11.85 5.22
N PHE A 136 38.94 10.88 5.75
CA PHE A 136 38.44 9.98 6.76
C PHE A 136 39.26 10.10 8.04
N GLU A 137 38.56 10.13 9.17
CA GLU A 137 39.09 10.07 10.52
C GLU A 137 38.56 8.82 11.26
N GLY A 138 39.06 8.56 12.45
CA GLY A 138 38.70 7.38 13.24
C GLY A 138 39.30 6.06 12.66
N ASP A 139 38.57 4.97 12.78
CA ASP A 139 39.03 3.65 12.31
C ASP A 139 39.25 3.61 10.80
N LEU A 140 38.43 4.30 10.03
CA LEU A 140 38.57 4.36 8.57
C LEU A 140 39.80 5.13 8.08
N ALA A 141 40.50 5.89 8.94
CA ALA A 141 41.78 6.49 8.59
C ALA A 141 42.93 5.46 8.58
N GLY A 142 42.74 4.32 9.24
CA GLY A 142 43.73 3.27 9.35
C GLY A 142 44.00 2.53 8.03
N GLU A 143 45.13 1.79 7.99
CA GLU A 143 45.49 0.94 6.85
C GLU A 143 44.74 -0.39 6.88
N GLY A 144 44.52 -0.99 5.72
CA GLY A 144 43.91 -2.32 5.58
C GLY A 144 42.94 -2.43 4.40
N ALA A 145 42.90 -3.59 3.78
CA ALA A 145 42.11 -3.84 2.56
C ALA A 145 40.61 -3.63 2.78
N GLU A 146 40.09 -4.04 3.94
CA GLU A 146 38.64 -3.83 4.28
C GLU A 146 38.31 -2.35 4.42
N ARG A 147 39.18 -1.59 5.14
CA ARG A 147 39.00 -0.14 5.30
C ARG A 147 39.09 0.60 3.97
N GLU A 148 40.05 0.21 3.12
CA GLU A 148 40.17 0.79 1.77
C GLU A 148 38.97 0.47 0.89
N ALA A 149 38.47 -0.74 0.93
CA ALA A 149 37.23 -1.10 0.22
C ALA A 149 36.04 -0.28 0.71
N ARG A 150 35.91 -0.08 2.03
CA ARG A 150 34.83 0.71 2.63
C ARG A 150 34.94 2.20 2.27
N ARG A 151 36.15 2.78 2.31
CA ARG A 151 36.40 4.16 1.86
C ARG A 151 36.01 4.36 0.38
N ARG A 152 36.32 3.37 -0.47
CA ARG A 152 35.96 3.41 -1.89
C ARG A 152 34.45 3.38 -2.07
N GLU A 153 33.76 2.47 -1.41
CA GLU A 153 32.29 2.37 -1.44
C GLU A 153 31.63 3.69 -1.02
N ILE A 154 32.08 4.30 0.09
CA ILE A 154 31.56 5.60 0.54
C ILE A 154 31.85 6.71 -0.47
N ARG A 155 33.05 6.76 -1.09
CA ARG A 155 33.35 7.74 -2.14
C ARG A 155 32.48 7.54 -3.39
N GLU A 156 32.23 6.31 -3.77
CA GLU A 156 31.40 5.96 -4.94
C GLU A 156 29.92 6.32 -4.72
N SER A 157 29.43 6.30 -3.48
CA SER A 157 28.05 6.69 -3.14
C SER A 157 27.82 8.21 -3.19
N TRP A 158 28.87 9.02 -3.28
CA TRP A 158 28.76 10.46 -3.35
C TRP A 158 27.99 10.93 -4.60
N THR A 159 26.92 11.71 -4.39
CA THR A 159 25.95 12.04 -5.45
C THR A 159 26.26 13.33 -6.20
N LEU A 160 26.88 14.31 -5.54
CA LEU A 160 27.17 15.63 -6.12
C LEU A 160 28.52 15.60 -6.86
N ARG A 161 28.49 15.16 -8.13
CA ARG A 161 29.69 14.88 -8.93
C ARG A 161 30.28 16.15 -9.56
N GLU A 162 31.57 16.10 -9.89
CA GLU A 162 32.26 17.18 -10.63
C GLU A 162 31.53 17.58 -11.91
N GLY A 163 31.56 18.86 -12.23
CA GLY A 163 30.89 19.46 -13.40
C GLY A 163 29.39 19.67 -13.25
N ARG A 164 28.76 19.14 -12.20
CA ARG A 164 27.33 19.41 -11.92
C ARG A 164 27.16 20.82 -11.35
N PRO A 165 26.03 21.50 -11.60
CA PRO A 165 25.73 22.77 -10.94
C PRO A 165 25.77 22.63 -9.42
N PHE A 166 26.43 23.56 -8.75
CA PHE A 166 26.45 23.64 -7.30
C PHE A 166 25.17 24.32 -6.79
N ARG A 167 24.41 23.61 -5.93
CA ARG A 167 23.23 24.15 -5.24
C ARG A 167 23.32 23.79 -3.76
N SER A 168 22.95 24.73 -2.89
CA SER A 168 23.00 24.50 -1.44
C SER A 168 22.15 23.31 -1.02
N ALA A 169 20.95 23.16 -1.60
CA ALA A 169 20.07 22.02 -1.31
C ALA A 169 20.70 20.68 -1.70
N ASP A 170 21.34 20.60 -2.88
CA ASP A 170 22.00 19.37 -3.35
C ASP A 170 23.24 19.04 -2.48
N TRP A 171 23.94 20.07 -2.00
CA TRP A 171 25.05 19.94 -1.05
C TRP A 171 24.60 19.35 0.29
N ASP A 172 23.48 19.86 0.85
CA ASP A 172 22.95 19.36 2.11
C ASP A 172 22.42 17.93 1.99
N VAL A 173 21.71 17.60 0.90
CA VAL A 173 21.27 16.24 0.61
C VAL A 173 22.46 15.29 0.44
N ALA A 174 23.51 15.70 -0.28
CA ALA A 174 24.69 14.87 -0.49
C ALA A 174 25.44 14.57 0.83
N LYS A 175 25.57 15.58 1.73
CA LYS A 175 26.16 15.39 3.07
C LYS A 175 25.35 14.41 3.92
N THR A 176 24.04 14.60 3.98
CA THR A 176 23.15 13.72 4.74
C THR A 176 23.27 12.28 4.27
N ARG A 177 23.20 12.06 2.95
CA ARG A 177 23.35 10.71 2.38
C ARG A 177 24.71 10.08 2.66
N LEU A 178 25.76 10.86 2.60
CA LEU A 178 27.12 10.36 2.89
C LEU A 178 27.24 9.86 4.35
N VAL A 179 26.64 10.58 5.31
CA VAL A 179 26.57 10.14 6.70
C VAL A 179 25.68 8.92 6.86
N GLU A 180 24.53 8.87 6.19
CA GLU A 180 23.65 7.68 6.18
C GLU A 180 24.42 6.45 5.68
N ASP A 181 25.16 6.56 4.60
CA ASP A 181 25.97 5.46 4.06
C ASP A 181 27.11 5.08 5.02
N LEU A 182 27.74 6.02 5.72
CA LEU A 182 28.76 5.73 6.73
C LEU A 182 28.17 4.90 7.88
N VAL A 183 27.04 5.34 8.45
CA VAL A 183 26.43 4.68 9.62
C VAL A 183 25.60 3.44 9.27
N ALA A 184 25.40 3.15 8.00
CA ALA A 184 24.62 1.98 7.57
C ALA A 184 25.29 0.66 7.97
N ARG A 185 26.64 0.62 8.07
CA ARG A 185 27.39 -0.58 8.36
C ARG A 185 28.66 -0.27 9.14
N ASP A 186 28.96 -1.08 10.12
CA ASP A 186 30.14 -1.09 10.99
C ASP A 186 30.24 0.11 11.95
N TYR A 187 29.93 1.33 11.53
CA TYR A 187 30.21 2.58 12.24
C TYR A 187 28.95 3.28 12.72
N ALA A 188 28.24 2.69 13.68
CA ALA A 188 26.97 3.20 14.17
C ALA A 188 27.02 4.66 14.70
N ALA A 189 28.18 5.10 15.22
CA ALA A 189 28.42 6.43 15.75
C ALA A 189 29.25 7.30 14.80
N GLY A 190 29.31 6.98 13.51
CA GLY A 190 29.97 7.77 12.49
C GLY A 190 29.30 9.13 12.31
N GLU A 191 30.07 10.17 12.02
CA GLU A 191 29.54 11.53 11.84
C GLU A 191 30.33 12.33 10.82
N LEU A 192 29.76 13.45 10.39
CA LEU A 192 30.43 14.46 9.57
C LEU A 192 31.15 15.43 10.51
N ALA A 193 32.45 15.24 10.70
CA ALA A 193 33.28 16.07 11.58
C ALA A 193 33.51 17.48 11.01
N GLY A 194 33.50 17.60 9.67
CA GLY A 194 33.63 18.90 9.01
C GLY A 194 33.15 18.88 7.57
N SER A 195 32.65 20.00 7.10
CA SER A 195 32.30 20.19 5.69
C SER A 195 32.51 21.64 5.27
N GLU A 196 33.15 21.86 4.14
CA GLU A 196 33.42 23.17 3.57
C GLU A 196 33.15 23.16 2.07
N ALA A 197 32.50 24.22 1.57
CA ALA A 197 32.34 24.48 0.15
C ALA A 197 33.00 25.85 -0.16
N LEU A 198 34.19 25.83 -0.69
CA LEU A 198 34.91 27.03 -1.08
C LEU A 198 34.57 27.39 -2.54
N VAL A 199 33.87 28.50 -2.73
CA VAL A 199 33.42 28.94 -4.05
C VAL A 199 34.38 30.01 -4.60
N ASP A 200 34.99 29.74 -5.75
CA ASP A 200 35.65 30.71 -6.58
C ASP A 200 34.63 31.33 -7.57
N ALA A 201 34.22 32.56 -7.28
CA ALA A 201 33.19 33.25 -8.06
C ALA A 201 33.70 33.68 -9.44
N GLU A 202 35.01 33.87 -9.62
CA GLU A 202 35.63 34.26 -10.91
C GLU A 202 35.75 33.05 -11.83
N ALA A 203 36.22 31.92 -11.29
CA ALA A 203 36.33 30.67 -12.03
C ALA A 203 34.97 29.95 -12.14
N ALA A 204 33.93 30.38 -11.42
CA ALA A 204 32.63 29.73 -11.28
C ALA A 204 32.75 28.26 -10.91
N ARG A 205 33.62 27.95 -9.93
CA ARG A 205 33.87 26.58 -9.43
C ARG A 205 33.81 26.53 -7.91
N ALA A 206 33.29 25.42 -7.38
CA ALA A 206 33.25 25.13 -5.96
C ALA A 206 34.15 23.93 -5.63
N LYS A 207 35.12 24.14 -4.73
CA LYS A 207 35.90 23.05 -4.11
C LYS A 207 35.14 22.56 -2.87
N LEU A 208 34.89 21.26 -2.81
CA LEU A 208 34.14 20.63 -1.71
C LEU A 208 35.10 19.80 -0.87
N THR A 209 35.14 20.07 0.43
CA THR A 209 35.95 19.31 1.39
C THR A 209 35.02 18.75 2.46
N LEU A 210 35.09 17.43 2.71
CA LEU A 210 34.33 16.74 3.73
C LEU A 210 35.28 15.94 4.61
N VAL A 211 35.04 15.94 5.91
CA VAL A 211 35.77 15.14 6.90
C VAL A 211 34.76 14.22 7.59
N LEU A 212 34.88 12.91 7.35
CA LEU A 212 34.05 11.88 7.95
C LEU A 212 34.83 11.21 9.08
N ASP A 213 34.32 11.34 10.30
CA ASP A 213 34.83 10.58 11.43
C ASP A 213 34.00 9.29 11.61
N SER A 214 34.62 8.14 11.33
CA SER A 214 33.97 6.85 11.50
C SER A 214 33.76 6.47 12.98
N GLY A 215 34.57 6.99 13.87
CA GLY A 215 34.73 6.40 15.20
C GLY A 215 35.22 4.96 15.13
N PRO A 216 35.06 4.19 16.20
CA PRO A 216 35.38 2.75 16.24
C PRO A 216 34.29 1.91 15.54
N PRO A 217 34.63 0.71 15.03
CA PRO A 217 33.64 -0.24 14.54
C PRO A 217 32.82 -0.84 15.70
N PHE A 218 31.52 -1.02 15.48
CA PHE A 218 30.58 -1.53 16.46
C PHE A 218 30.29 -3.02 16.22
N THR A 219 30.16 -3.77 17.32
CA THR A 219 29.63 -5.14 17.29
C THR A 219 28.37 -5.27 18.14
N ILE A 220 27.47 -6.13 17.71
CA ILE A 220 26.17 -6.39 18.35
C ILE A 220 26.39 -7.27 19.59
N GLY A 221 25.80 -6.86 20.72
CA GLY A 221 25.70 -7.62 21.95
C GLY A 221 24.35 -8.32 22.12
N ASP A 222 23.93 -8.48 23.37
CA ASP A 222 22.66 -9.10 23.71
C ASP A 222 21.47 -8.22 23.29
N VAL A 223 20.31 -8.89 23.04
CA VAL A 223 19.06 -8.20 22.77
C VAL A 223 18.28 -8.00 24.07
N GLU A 224 18.16 -6.74 24.48
CA GLU A 224 17.36 -6.28 25.64
C GLU A 224 15.94 -5.99 25.18
N ILE A 225 14.94 -6.68 25.74
CA ILE A 225 13.55 -6.58 25.34
C ILE A 225 12.78 -5.81 26.40
N HIS A 226 12.09 -4.74 25.98
CA HIS A 226 11.30 -3.85 26.82
C HIS A 226 9.86 -3.76 26.32
N GLY A 227 8.89 -3.59 27.24
CA GLY A 227 7.48 -3.39 26.91
C GLY A 227 6.67 -4.69 26.73
N ILE A 228 7.25 -5.84 27.07
CA ILE A 228 6.52 -7.12 27.15
C ILE A 228 5.89 -7.27 28.53
N HIS A 229 4.57 -7.53 28.55
CA HIS A 229 3.78 -7.74 29.76
C HIS A 229 2.88 -8.97 29.64
N SER A 230 2.18 -9.11 28.53
CA SER A 230 1.17 -10.17 28.28
C SER A 230 1.71 -11.32 27.48
N TYR A 231 2.67 -11.07 26.59
CA TYR A 231 3.28 -12.09 25.72
C TYR A 231 4.55 -12.68 26.36
N SER A 232 4.89 -13.89 25.95
CA SER A 232 6.18 -14.49 26.32
C SER A 232 7.31 -13.86 25.50
N GLU A 233 8.46 -13.57 26.12
CA GLU A 233 9.65 -13.14 25.41
C GLU A 233 10.07 -14.11 24.28
N ALA A 234 9.74 -15.39 24.41
CA ALA A 234 10.02 -16.39 23.38
C ALA A 234 9.40 -16.05 22.01
N VAL A 235 8.32 -15.26 21.97
CA VAL A 235 7.70 -14.77 20.75
C VAL A 235 8.65 -13.85 19.99
N VAL A 236 9.31 -12.94 20.71
CA VAL A 236 10.33 -12.03 20.16
C VAL A 236 11.59 -12.77 19.81
N ARG A 237 12.14 -13.55 20.76
CA ARG A 237 13.43 -14.23 20.61
C ARG A 237 13.49 -15.18 19.40
N ARG A 238 12.38 -15.80 19.00
CA ARG A 238 12.28 -16.63 17.79
C ARG A 238 12.45 -15.83 16.50
N SER A 239 12.17 -14.53 16.52
CA SER A 239 12.32 -13.64 15.37
C SER A 239 13.70 -12.97 15.33
N VAL A 240 14.46 -13.04 16.43
CA VAL A 240 15.80 -12.47 16.52
C VAL A 240 16.81 -13.40 15.83
N ASP A 241 17.33 -12.94 14.68
CA ASP A 241 18.40 -13.60 13.94
C ASP A 241 19.69 -12.74 13.98
N LEU A 242 19.98 -12.16 15.15
CA LEU A 242 21.21 -11.43 15.42
C LEU A 242 22.12 -12.29 16.30
N ARG A 243 23.41 -12.31 15.98
CA ARG A 243 24.42 -13.06 16.74
C ARG A 243 25.29 -12.12 17.55
N GLN A 244 25.53 -12.44 18.80
CA GLN A 244 26.49 -11.71 19.62
C GLN A 244 27.86 -11.69 18.95
N GLY A 245 28.54 -10.52 18.94
CA GLY A 245 29.80 -10.30 18.25
C GLY A 245 29.66 -10.06 16.73
N GLU A 246 28.45 -10.14 16.15
CA GLU A 246 28.22 -9.78 14.74
C GLU A 246 28.49 -8.27 14.54
N ARG A 247 29.07 -7.89 13.40
CA ARG A 247 29.28 -6.47 13.05
C ARG A 247 27.94 -5.75 12.93
N TYR A 248 27.88 -4.52 13.38
CA TYR A 248 26.72 -3.66 13.26
C TYR A 248 26.28 -3.49 11.79
N SER A 249 24.99 -3.61 11.55
CA SER A 249 24.35 -3.34 10.28
C SER A 249 22.94 -2.78 10.50
N LEU A 250 22.71 -1.57 10.04
CA LEU A 250 21.40 -0.92 10.13
C LEU A 250 20.32 -1.71 9.38
N GLU A 251 20.66 -2.28 8.23
CA GLU A 251 19.77 -3.13 7.44
C GLU A 251 19.27 -4.33 8.25
N ARG A 252 20.16 -5.02 8.99
CA ARG A 252 19.81 -6.16 9.84
C ARG A 252 18.88 -5.78 10.98
N LEU A 253 19.11 -4.61 11.58
CA LEU A 253 18.22 -4.09 12.64
C LEU A 253 16.85 -3.73 12.07
N GLN A 254 16.79 -3.11 10.90
CA GLN A 254 15.54 -2.80 10.20
C GLN A 254 14.80 -4.07 9.74
N GLU A 255 15.50 -5.11 9.32
CA GLU A 255 14.91 -6.42 9.01
C GLU A 255 14.26 -7.03 10.25
N LEU A 256 14.93 -7.02 11.40
CA LEU A 256 14.37 -7.47 12.67
C LEU A 256 13.13 -6.66 13.05
N GLN A 257 13.21 -5.32 12.97
CA GLN A 257 12.10 -4.44 13.26
C GLN A 257 10.88 -4.76 12.37
N ARG A 258 11.08 -4.85 11.07
CA ARG A 258 10.01 -5.20 10.11
C ARG A 258 9.41 -6.57 10.40
N ALA A 259 10.24 -7.59 10.65
CA ALA A 259 9.79 -8.95 10.92
C ALA A 259 8.88 -9.04 12.15
N LEU A 260 9.18 -8.27 13.20
CA LEU A 260 8.36 -8.19 14.40
C LEU A 260 7.11 -7.33 14.21
N GLN A 261 7.21 -6.21 13.49
CA GLN A 261 6.10 -5.29 13.22
C GLN A 261 5.04 -5.90 12.28
N GLU A 262 5.45 -6.74 11.32
CA GLU A 262 4.56 -7.53 10.46
C GLU A 262 3.87 -8.68 11.21
N GLY A 263 4.37 -9.03 12.39
CA GLY A 263 3.76 -10.04 13.26
C GLY A 263 2.42 -9.57 13.85
N PRO A 264 1.61 -10.52 14.36
CA PRO A 264 0.30 -10.18 14.91
C PRO A 264 0.37 -9.56 16.31
N TRP A 265 1.49 -9.65 17.01
CA TRP A 265 1.60 -9.42 18.46
C TRP A 265 1.79 -7.96 18.86
N PHE A 266 2.47 -7.16 18.02
CA PHE A 266 2.88 -5.80 18.38
C PHE A 266 2.25 -4.75 17.47
N SER A 267 1.85 -3.62 18.04
CA SER A 267 1.37 -2.44 17.33
C SER A 267 2.52 -1.53 16.92
N SER A 268 3.58 -1.50 17.73
CA SER A 268 4.80 -0.75 17.46
C SER A 268 6.02 -1.54 17.90
N VAL A 269 7.09 -1.44 17.11
CA VAL A 269 8.39 -2.04 17.40
C VAL A 269 9.46 -1.01 17.09
N VAL A 270 10.30 -0.69 18.08
CA VAL A 270 11.45 0.20 17.92
C VAL A 270 12.71 -0.58 18.25
N VAL A 271 13.67 -0.58 17.34
CA VAL A 271 14.98 -1.18 17.52
C VAL A 271 16.02 -0.07 17.57
N ASP A 272 16.74 0.03 18.66
CA ASP A 272 17.78 1.02 18.88
C ASP A 272 19.07 0.40 19.38
N VAL A 273 20.19 1.03 19.04
CA VAL A 273 21.53 0.64 19.48
C VAL A 273 22.22 1.87 20.04
N PRO A 274 22.65 1.86 21.31
CA PRO A 274 23.42 2.94 21.90
C PRO A 274 24.67 3.26 21.08
N ARG A 275 24.87 4.54 20.74
CA ARG A 275 26.00 5.00 19.90
C ARG A 275 27.15 5.53 20.75
N ASP A 276 27.49 4.82 21.83
CA ASP A 276 28.57 5.19 22.73
C ASP A 276 29.93 4.72 22.17
N ARG A 277 30.72 5.67 21.69
CA ARG A 277 32.07 5.42 21.15
C ARG A 277 33.06 4.83 22.16
N SER A 278 32.80 4.99 23.46
CA SER A 278 33.63 4.44 24.52
C SER A 278 33.43 2.93 24.73
N ARG A 279 32.27 2.41 24.26
CA ARG A 279 31.89 0.99 24.41
C ARG A 279 31.37 0.42 23.08
N PRO A 280 32.19 0.31 22.05
CA PRO A 280 31.73 -0.08 20.71
C PRO A 280 31.54 -1.60 20.55
N LEU A 281 32.08 -2.42 21.49
CA LEU A 281 32.01 -3.87 21.42
C LEU A 281 30.86 -4.40 22.26
N ASP A 282 30.18 -5.43 21.75
CA ASP A 282 29.04 -6.09 22.39
C ASP A 282 27.92 -5.09 22.82
N VAL A 283 27.59 -4.16 21.91
CA VAL A 283 26.60 -3.12 22.22
C VAL A 283 25.20 -3.72 22.27
N PRO A 284 24.43 -3.52 23.37
CA PRO A 284 23.11 -4.11 23.48
C PRO A 284 22.15 -3.55 22.44
N VAL A 285 21.39 -4.44 21.81
CA VAL A 285 20.28 -4.05 20.93
C VAL A 285 19.02 -3.88 21.78
N ARG A 286 18.57 -2.65 21.95
CA ARG A 286 17.35 -2.33 22.69
C ARG A 286 16.14 -2.48 21.79
N LEU A 287 15.28 -3.41 22.14
CA LEU A 287 14.03 -3.67 21.45
C LEU A 287 12.86 -3.24 22.35
N THR A 288 12.20 -2.15 21.99
CA THR A 288 11.01 -1.68 22.70
C THR A 288 9.76 -2.01 21.88
N VAL A 289 8.83 -2.75 22.49
CA VAL A 289 7.59 -3.16 21.84
C VAL A 289 6.37 -2.61 22.55
N THR A 290 5.30 -2.33 21.78
CA THR A 290 3.97 -2.05 22.30
C THR A 290 3.05 -3.20 21.89
N GLU A 291 2.48 -3.86 22.88
CA GLU A 291 1.64 -5.04 22.67
C GLU A 291 0.29 -4.69 22.06
N ARG A 292 -0.23 -5.59 21.19
CA ARG A 292 -1.66 -5.65 20.82
C ARG A 292 -2.40 -6.49 21.85
N PRO A 293 -3.71 -6.30 22.05
CA PRO A 293 -4.52 -7.21 22.87
C PRO A 293 -4.34 -8.65 22.42
N ARG A 294 -4.17 -9.58 23.37
CA ARG A 294 -4.03 -11.02 23.07
C ARG A 294 -5.26 -11.58 22.36
N GLN A 295 -6.44 -11.11 22.76
CA GLN A 295 -7.71 -11.52 22.18
C GLN A 295 -8.48 -10.31 21.68
N GLU A 296 -9.10 -10.45 20.54
CA GLU A 296 -9.93 -9.44 19.89
C GLU A 296 -11.18 -10.14 19.32
N VAL A 297 -12.35 -9.70 19.76
CA VAL A 297 -13.63 -10.22 19.29
C VAL A 297 -14.33 -9.14 18.48
N GLY A 298 -14.67 -9.46 17.24
CA GLY A 298 -15.42 -8.60 16.32
C GLY A 298 -16.84 -9.12 16.15
N LEU A 299 -17.80 -8.20 16.10
CA LEU A 299 -19.20 -8.51 15.76
C LEU A 299 -19.56 -7.69 14.54
N ALA A 300 -20.19 -8.31 13.54
CA ALA A 300 -20.66 -7.63 12.34
C ALA A 300 -22.09 -8.05 11.99
N LEU A 301 -22.89 -7.04 11.60
CA LEU A 301 -24.23 -7.23 11.05
C LEU A 301 -24.25 -6.59 9.67
N GLY A 302 -24.89 -7.22 8.71
CA GLY A 302 -24.95 -6.71 7.35
C GLY A 302 -26.04 -7.36 6.52
N SER A 303 -26.19 -6.89 5.30
CA SER A 303 -27.06 -7.49 4.30
C SER A 303 -26.41 -7.37 2.93
N GLY A 304 -26.46 -8.44 2.16
CA GLY A 304 -25.98 -8.51 0.78
C GLY A 304 -27.05 -9.01 -0.16
N THR A 305 -26.91 -8.69 -1.45
CA THR A 305 -27.85 -9.15 -2.48
C THR A 305 -27.75 -10.65 -2.73
N ASP A 306 -26.56 -11.21 -2.49
CA ASP A 306 -26.22 -12.59 -2.86
C ASP A 306 -26.53 -13.60 -1.73
N ASP A 307 -26.45 -13.20 -0.45
CA ASP A 307 -26.62 -14.07 0.72
C ASP A 307 -27.63 -13.56 1.76
N GLY A 308 -28.28 -12.42 1.50
CA GLY A 308 -29.30 -11.84 2.36
C GLY A 308 -28.75 -11.18 3.64
N ALA A 309 -29.59 -11.13 4.69
CA ALA A 309 -29.18 -10.61 5.98
C ALA A 309 -28.16 -11.56 6.64
N ARG A 310 -27.11 -11.00 7.24
CA ARG A 310 -26.03 -11.76 7.85
C ARG A 310 -25.59 -11.22 9.19
N ALA A 311 -25.17 -12.13 10.05
CA ALA A 311 -24.47 -11.84 11.30
C ALA A 311 -23.14 -12.61 11.32
N GLU A 312 -22.10 -11.98 11.84
CA GLU A 312 -20.78 -12.58 11.94
C GLU A 312 -20.17 -12.29 13.30
N VAL A 313 -19.53 -13.31 13.88
CA VAL A 313 -18.67 -13.20 15.06
C VAL A 313 -17.30 -13.65 14.62
N ALA A 314 -16.30 -12.82 14.81
CA ALA A 314 -14.90 -13.13 14.56
C ALA A 314 -14.12 -13.06 15.86
N ASP A 315 -13.23 -14.01 16.10
CA ASP A 315 -12.30 -14.04 17.22
C ASP A 315 -10.88 -14.20 16.71
N ARG A 316 -9.97 -13.42 17.29
CA ARG A 316 -8.56 -13.55 17.06
C ARG A 316 -7.81 -13.66 18.38
N HIS A 317 -7.12 -14.78 18.58
CA HIS A 317 -6.27 -15.00 19.74
C HIS A 317 -4.80 -15.11 19.29
N ARG A 318 -4.01 -14.06 19.60
CA ARG A 318 -2.65 -13.86 19.04
C ARG A 318 -1.53 -14.67 19.71
N ASP A 319 -1.83 -15.35 20.82
CA ASP A 319 -0.81 -16.12 21.55
C ASP A 319 -1.44 -17.38 22.15
N LEU A 320 -2.01 -18.22 21.30
CA LEU A 320 -2.61 -19.48 21.74
C LEU A 320 -1.54 -20.38 22.38
N PHE A 321 -1.84 -20.90 23.57
CA PHE A 321 -0.96 -21.76 24.38
C PHE A 321 0.34 -21.05 24.86
N ASP A 322 0.40 -19.73 24.93
CA ASP A 322 1.61 -18.93 25.28
C ASP A 322 2.85 -19.30 24.40
N ARG A 323 2.60 -19.63 23.13
CA ARG A 323 3.63 -20.07 22.18
C ARG A 323 3.70 -19.25 20.91
N GLY A 324 2.93 -18.16 20.81
CA GLY A 324 2.91 -17.25 19.66
C GLY A 324 2.10 -17.76 18.47
N PHE A 325 1.24 -18.77 18.64
CA PHE A 325 0.29 -19.17 17.61
C PHE A 325 -0.82 -18.12 17.50
N ASP A 326 -1.11 -17.64 16.28
CA ASP A 326 -2.17 -16.68 16.00
C ASP A 326 -3.40 -17.44 15.48
N LEU A 327 -4.40 -17.67 16.34
CA LEU A 327 -5.68 -18.27 15.98
C LEU A 327 -6.61 -17.17 15.44
N GLN A 328 -7.14 -17.39 14.26
CA GLN A 328 -8.20 -16.58 13.65
C GLN A 328 -9.40 -17.47 13.39
N SER A 329 -10.53 -17.15 13.98
CA SER A 329 -11.77 -17.89 13.78
C SER A 329 -12.93 -16.95 13.48
N SER A 330 -13.88 -17.42 12.69
CA SER A 330 -15.11 -16.69 12.43
C SER A 330 -16.27 -17.67 12.24
N MET A 331 -17.44 -17.22 12.69
CA MET A 331 -18.72 -17.85 12.41
C MET A 331 -19.64 -16.80 11.79
N ARG A 332 -20.08 -17.07 10.56
CA ARG A 332 -21.02 -16.25 9.81
C ARG A 332 -22.30 -17.04 9.53
N ILE A 333 -23.42 -16.41 9.80
CA ILE A 333 -24.75 -16.95 9.50
C ILE A 333 -25.46 -15.94 8.62
N SER A 334 -25.90 -16.37 7.45
CA SER A 334 -26.80 -15.63 6.56
C SER A 334 -28.02 -16.47 6.19
N GLN A 335 -28.92 -15.90 5.39
CA GLN A 335 -30.14 -16.60 4.98
C GLN A 335 -29.83 -17.86 4.17
N GLU A 336 -28.86 -17.78 3.27
CA GLU A 336 -28.53 -18.84 2.32
C GLU A 336 -27.23 -19.58 2.69
N ARG A 337 -26.45 -19.08 3.67
CA ARG A 337 -25.13 -19.64 3.97
C ARG A 337 -24.77 -19.54 5.45
N GLN A 338 -24.29 -20.64 6.02
CA GLN A 338 -23.69 -20.74 7.34
C GLN A 338 -22.26 -21.24 7.18
N ILE A 339 -21.29 -20.52 7.68
CA ILE A 339 -19.87 -20.88 7.57
C ILE A 339 -19.16 -20.62 8.90
N ALA A 340 -18.38 -21.58 9.34
CA ALA A 340 -17.45 -21.39 10.45
C ALA A 340 -16.07 -21.90 10.05
N TYR A 341 -15.04 -21.17 10.42
CA TYR A 341 -13.67 -21.58 10.20
C TYR A 341 -12.77 -21.20 11.37
N ALA A 342 -11.65 -21.89 11.47
CA ALA A 342 -10.59 -21.60 12.41
C ALA A 342 -9.24 -21.89 11.75
N ASP A 343 -8.39 -20.88 11.64
CA ASP A 343 -7.05 -20.95 11.09
C ASP A 343 -6.02 -20.61 12.18
N VAL A 344 -5.06 -21.51 12.38
CA VAL A 344 -3.93 -21.31 13.27
C VAL A 344 -2.70 -20.99 12.44
N TYR A 345 -2.22 -19.76 12.54
CA TYR A 345 -0.95 -19.32 11.96
C TYR A 345 0.20 -19.62 12.92
N MET A 346 1.26 -20.19 12.38
CA MET A 346 2.39 -20.65 13.17
C MET A 346 3.40 -19.54 13.41
N PRO A 347 4.02 -19.48 14.60
CA PRO A 347 5.08 -18.51 14.87
C PRO A 347 6.31 -18.76 13.97
N PRO A 348 7.09 -17.71 13.65
CA PRO A 348 8.33 -17.87 12.89
C PRO A 348 9.28 -18.90 13.50
N GLY A 349 9.97 -19.67 12.66
CA GLY A 349 11.00 -20.61 13.11
C GLY A 349 10.50 -21.98 13.59
N LEU A 350 9.18 -22.25 13.61
CA LEU A 350 8.67 -23.56 14.05
C LEU A 350 9.05 -24.70 13.10
N PHE A 351 9.03 -24.44 11.78
CA PHE A 351 9.40 -25.40 10.73
C PHE A 351 10.68 -25.02 9.98
N GLY A 352 11.70 -24.64 10.71
CA GLY A 352 13.01 -24.27 10.21
C GLY A 352 13.35 -22.79 10.40
N SER A 353 14.63 -22.49 10.57
CA SER A 353 15.13 -21.13 10.58
C SER A 353 14.98 -20.52 9.17
N ARG A 354 14.56 -19.27 9.10
CA ARG A 354 14.61 -18.53 7.83
C ARG A 354 16.07 -18.46 7.39
N ALA A 355 16.40 -19.05 6.26
CA ALA A 355 17.70 -18.84 5.66
C ALA A 355 17.86 -17.35 5.32
N ARG A 356 19.04 -16.80 5.58
CA ARG A 356 19.36 -15.39 5.28
C ARG A 356 19.03 -15.09 3.81
N GLY A 357 18.22 -14.05 3.54
CA GLY A 357 17.77 -13.69 2.20
C GLY A 357 16.63 -14.54 1.63
N SER A 358 16.02 -15.45 2.43
CA SER A 358 14.84 -16.19 1.99
C SER A 358 13.59 -15.31 1.98
N ILE A 359 12.67 -15.63 1.05
CA ILE A 359 11.37 -14.96 0.97
C ILE A 359 10.60 -15.21 2.29
N PRO A 360 10.06 -14.14 2.95
CA PRO A 360 9.27 -14.31 4.15
C PRO A 360 8.04 -15.19 3.90
N PHE A 361 7.75 -16.11 4.82
CA PHE A 361 6.57 -16.96 4.74
C PHE A 361 5.91 -17.15 6.11
N LYS A 362 4.61 -17.49 6.09
CA LYS A 362 3.83 -17.90 7.25
C LYS A 362 3.15 -19.23 6.94
N ASP A 363 3.21 -20.16 7.87
CA ASP A 363 2.50 -21.43 7.76
C ASP A 363 1.18 -21.37 8.53
N SER A 364 0.12 -21.95 7.98
CA SER A 364 -1.18 -22.07 8.65
C SER A 364 -1.75 -23.48 8.52
N LEU A 365 -2.55 -23.84 9.52
CA LEU A 365 -3.41 -25.01 9.52
C LEU A 365 -4.82 -24.56 9.86
N GLY A 366 -5.79 -24.91 9.01
CA GLY A 366 -7.17 -24.47 9.17
C GLY A 366 -8.19 -25.56 9.01
N VAL A 367 -9.34 -25.32 9.62
CA VAL A 367 -10.55 -26.14 9.48
C VAL A 367 -11.71 -25.24 9.06
N LEU A 368 -12.61 -25.77 8.24
CA LEU A 368 -13.79 -25.07 7.76
C LEU A 368 -14.98 -26.02 7.76
N THR A 369 -16.14 -25.52 8.19
CA THR A 369 -17.44 -26.15 7.96
C THR A 369 -18.39 -25.15 7.33
N GLU A 370 -19.16 -25.60 6.36
CA GLU A 370 -20.09 -24.76 5.62
C GLU A 370 -21.37 -25.54 5.32
N ARG A 371 -22.49 -24.83 5.45
CA ARG A 371 -23.77 -25.24 4.90
C ARG A 371 -24.32 -24.11 4.07
N SER A 372 -24.75 -24.38 2.85
CA SER A 372 -25.31 -23.37 1.95
C SER A 372 -26.39 -23.94 1.06
N THR A 373 -27.38 -23.10 0.73
CA THR A 373 -28.48 -23.43 -0.17
C THR A 373 -28.61 -22.32 -1.20
N PHE A 374 -28.11 -22.55 -2.41
CA PHE A 374 -28.24 -21.64 -3.53
C PHE A 374 -28.83 -22.36 -4.73
N GLU A 375 -29.81 -21.72 -5.40
CA GLU A 375 -30.43 -22.25 -6.61
C GLU A 375 -30.83 -23.75 -6.46
N LYS A 376 -31.55 -24.07 -5.37
CA LYS A 376 -32.04 -25.40 -5.02
C LYS A 376 -30.95 -26.48 -4.84
N LEU A 377 -29.71 -26.06 -4.62
CA LEU A 377 -28.60 -26.94 -4.29
C LEU A 377 -28.24 -26.81 -2.81
N ASP A 378 -28.51 -27.83 -2.01
CA ASP A 378 -28.05 -27.92 -0.63
C ASP A 378 -26.65 -28.50 -0.56
N LEU A 379 -25.73 -27.77 0.02
CA LEU A 379 -24.35 -28.17 0.25
C LEU A 379 -24.03 -28.22 1.74
N THR A 380 -23.36 -29.28 2.17
CA THR A 380 -22.70 -29.33 3.49
C THR A 380 -21.28 -29.79 3.28
N ARG A 381 -20.31 -28.93 3.66
CA ARG A 381 -18.88 -29.15 3.44
C ARG A 381 -18.09 -29.07 4.73
N PHE A 382 -17.11 -29.94 4.86
CA PHE A 382 -16.05 -29.89 5.85
C PHE A 382 -14.70 -29.94 5.14
N ALA A 383 -13.78 -29.07 5.55
CA ALA A 383 -12.44 -29.01 4.97
C ALA A 383 -11.37 -28.84 6.05
N VAL A 384 -10.21 -29.47 5.81
CA VAL A 384 -8.97 -29.23 6.57
C VAL A 384 -7.89 -28.88 5.57
N ALA A 385 -7.15 -27.81 5.83
CA ALA A 385 -6.11 -27.36 4.91
C ALA A 385 -4.87 -26.83 5.65
N GLY A 386 -3.69 -27.12 5.08
CA GLY A 386 -2.43 -26.52 5.51
C GLY A 386 -1.83 -25.72 4.37
N TYR A 387 -1.41 -24.49 4.66
CA TYR A 387 -0.87 -23.59 3.65
C TYR A 387 0.41 -22.94 4.12
N ARG A 388 1.33 -22.69 3.18
CA ARG A 388 2.43 -21.75 3.29
C ARG A 388 2.09 -20.51 2.48
N HIS A 389 2.11 -19.37 3.13
CA HIS A 389 1.81 -18.06 2.58
C HIS A 389 3.09 -17.27 2.37
N PHE A 390 3.28 -16.73 1.19
CA PHE A 390 4.38 -15.84 0.82
C PHE A 390 3.82 -14.47 0.52
N LYS A 391 4.47 -13.42 1.02
CA LYS A 391 4.12 -12.04 0.73
C LYS A 391 5.37 -11.30 0.26
N LEU A 392 5.30 -10.79 -0.95
CA LEU A 392 6.25 -9.88 -1.57
C LEU A 392 5.51 -8.57 -1.84
N GLU A 393 6.22 -7.51 -2.20
CA GLU A 393 5.65 -6.17 -2.38
C GLU A 393 4.33 -6.17 -3.18
N ASN A 394 4.34 -6.76 -4.38
CA ASN A 394 3.20 -6.80 -5.30
C ASN A 394 2.60 -8.20 -5.51
N TYR A 395 3.12 -9.20 -4.81
CA TYR A 395 2.71 -10.59 -4.99
C TYR A 395 2.36 -11.23 -3.66
N GLU A 396 1.23 -11.90 -3.62
CA GLU A 396 0.86 -12.80 -2.55
C GLU A 396 0.68 -14.21 -3.14
N ALA A 397 1.37 -15.18 -2.59
CA ALA A 397 1.24 -16.56 -3.04
C ALA A 397 0.92 -17.47 -1.85
N ARG A 398 0.13 -18.49 -2.08
CA ARG A 398 -0.06 -19.58 -1.13
C ARG A 398 0.07 -20.93 -1.81
N VAL A 399 0.76 -21.82 -1.16
CA VAL A 399 0.93 -23.22 -1.60
C VAL A 399 0.54 -24.12 -0.46
N GLY A 400 -0.27 -25.11 -0.71
CA GLY A 400 -0.71 -26.00 0.36
C GLY A 400 -1.49 -27.21 -0.11
N LEU A 401 -2.05 -27.90 0.87
CA LEU A 401 -2.84 -29.09 0.68
C LEU A 401 -4.18 -28.92 1.40
N SER A 402 -5.28 -29.22 0.71
CA SER A 402 -6.64 -29.19 1.26
C SER A 402 -7.30 -30.54 1.10
N TYR A 403 -7.89 -31.05 2.18
CA TYR A 403 -8.78 -32.17 2.15
C TYR A 403 -10.21 -31.74 2.43
N GLN A 404 -11.14 -32.11 1.54
CA GLN A 404 -12.55 -31.72 1.64
C GLN A 404 -13.45 -32.93 1.51
N ILE A 405 -14.53 -32.94 2.31
CA ILE A 405 -15.67 -33.83 2.17
C ILE A 405 -16.91 -32.95 2.04
N GLU A 406 -17.72 -33.22 1.05
CA GLU A 406 -18.90 -32.45 0.72
C GLU A 406 -20.06 -33.38 0.47
N ARG A 407 -21.22 -33.06 1.06
CA ARG A 407 -22.53 -33.63 0.73
C ARG A 407 -23.25 -32.63 -0.15
N SER A 408 -23.58 -33.03 -1.35
CA SER A 408 -24.26 -32.22 -2.37
C SER A 408 -25.64 -32.85 -2.63
N ARG A 409 -26.71 -32.05 -2.44
CA ARG A 409 -28.10 -32.47 -2.62
C ARG A 409 -28.79 -31.51 -3.61
N PRO A 410 -28.72 -31.79 -4.90
CA PRO A 410 -29.55 -31.07 -5.87
C PRO A 410 -31.01 -31.47 -5.74
N GLU A 411 -31.92 -30.50 -5.74
CA GLU A 411 -33.38 -30.79 -5.72
C GLU A 411 -33.80 -31.52 -7.00
N GLY A 412 -34.49 -32.63 -6.87
CA GLY A 412 -34.93 -33.43 -8.01
C GLY A 412 -33.89 -34.35 -8.64
N ALA A 413 -32.70 -34.50 -8.00
CA ALA A 413 -31.67 -35.42 -8.43
C ALA A 413 -31.02 -36.16 -7.24
N ASP A 414 -30.09 -37.07 -7.52
CA ASP A 414 -29.45 -37.89 -6.50
C ASP A 414 -28.50 -37.10 -5.60
N GLU A 415 -28.44 -37.51 -4.33
CA GLU A 415 -27.45 -36.98 -3.38
C GLU A 415 -26.06 -37.55 -3.68
N HIS A 416 -25.05 -36.71 -3.68
CA HIS A 416 -23.66 -37.08 -3.89
C HIS A 416 -22.79 -36.76 -2.66
N ILE A 417 -21.96 -37.72 -2.25
CA ILE A 417 -20.88 -37.50 -1.30
C ILE A 417 -19.58 -37.35 -2.09
N LYS A 418 -19.04 -36.14 -2.12
CA LYS A 418 -17.85 -35.75 -2.87
C LYS A 418 -16.67 -35.59 -1.93
N ARG A 419 -15.47 -35.92 -2.39
CA ARG A 419 -14.25 -35.74 -1.59
C ARG A 419 -13.08 -35.43 -2.49
N ALA A 420 -12.16 -34.60 -1.98
CA ALA A 420 -10.91 -34.30 -2.67
C ALA A 420 -9.80 -34.03 -1.70
N LEU A 421 -8.64 -34.63 -1.95
CA LEU A 421 -7.35 -34.20 -1.42
C LEU A 421 -6.63 -33.48 -2.55
N ALA A 422 -6.44 -32.17 -2.40
CA ALA A 422 -5.96 -31.33 -3.47
C ALA A 422 -4.76 -30.49 -3.04
N PRO A 423 -3.58 -30.62 -3.66
CA PRO A 423 -2.59 -29.58 -3.69
C PRO A 423 -3.16 -28.33 -4.39
N ILE A 424 -2.93 -27.17 -3.80
CA ILE A 424 -3.43 -25.88 -4.27
C ILE A 424 -2.26 -24.91 -4.32
N VAL A 425 -2.13 -24.21 -5.46
CA VAL A 425 -1.26 -23.05 -5.64
C VAL A 425 -2.15 -21.88 -6.01
N ALA A 426 -2.07 -20.80 -5.28
CA ALA A 426 -2.77 -19.55 -5.60
C ALA A 426 -1.77 -18.40 -5.59
N LEU A 427 -1.90 -17.51 -6.58
CA LEU A 427 -1.08 -16.32 -6.77
C LEU A 427 -1.99 -15.12 -6.97
N THR A 428 -1.79 -14.07 -6.20
CA THR A 428 -2.38 -12.75 -6.41
C THR A 428 -1.26 -11.79 -6.76
N TRP A 429 -1.34 -11.20 -7.94
CA TRP A 429 -0.51 -10.06 -8.32
C TRP A 429 -1.36 -8.79 -8.27
N ARG A 430 -0.83 -7.78 -7.56
CA ARG A 430 -1.55 -6.52 -7.35
C ARG A 430 -0.64 -5.35 -7.70
N HIS A 431 -1.06 -4.58 -8.69
CA HIS A 431 -0.37 -3.37 -9.11
C HIS A 431 -1.41 -2.27 -9.34
N VAL A 432 -1.82 -1.62 -8.25
CA VAL A 432 -2.82 -0.55 -8.22
C VAL A 432 -2.28 0.64 -7.44
N ASP A 433 -2.77 1.82 -7.76
CA ASP A 433 -2.41 3.07 -7.08
C ASP A 433 -2.96 3.13 -5.64
N ASN A 434 -4.16 2.59 -5.40
CA ASN A 434 -4.77 2.51 -4.07
C ASN A 434 -5.54 1.19 -3.95
N ILE A 435 -5.35 0.46 -2.85
CA ILE A 435 -6.03 -0.84 -2.63
C ILE A 435 -7.52 -0.65 -2.36
N PHE A 436 -7.91 0.40 -1.64
CA PHE A 436 -9.30 0.64 -1.23
C PHE A 436 -10.13 1.41 -2.28
N ASP A 437 -9.53 2.34 -3.03
CA ASP A 437 -10.18 3.09 -4.11
C ASP A 437 -9.28 3.10 -5.36
N PRO A 438 -9.14 1.97 -6.06
CA PRO A 438 -8.24 1.87 -7.20
C PRO A 438 -8.77 2.68 -8.38
N ARG A 439 -7.92 3.53 -8.93
CA ARG A 439 -8.19 4.32 -10.14
C ARG A 439 -7.36 3.87 -11.33
N ARG A 440 -6.21 3.28 -11.06
CA ARG A 440 -5.26 2.85 -12.09
C ARG A 440 -4.58 1.56 -11.68
N GLY A 441 -4.39 0.67 -12.67
CA GLY A 441 -3.65 -0.56 -12.49
C GLY A 441 -4.52 -1.79 -12.49
N GLY A 442 -4.01 -2.92 -12.03
CA GLY A 442 -4.72 -4.19 -12.11
C GLY A 442 -4.43 -5.16 -10.98
N VAL A 443 -5.35 -6.11 -10.82
CA VAL A 443 -5.22 -7.26 -9.92
C VAL A 443 -5.47 -8.53 -10.71
N LEU A 444 -4.52 -9.47 -10.65
CA LEU A 444 -4.62 -10.80 -11.24
C LEU A 444 -4.59 -11.85 -10.12
N ASN A 445 -5.63 -12.67 -10.08
CA ASN A 445 -5.68 -13.86 -9.24
C ASN A 445 -5.61 -15.10 -10.12
N VAL A 446 -4.69 -16.01 -9.82
CA VAL A 446 -4.57 -17.31 -10.49
C VAL A 446 -4.58 -18.41 -9.45
N GLN A 447 -5.34 -19.47 -9.70
CA GLN A 447 -5.37 -20.64 -8.83
C GLN A 447 -5.26 -21.91 -9.66
N VAL A 448 -4.42 -22.82 -9.19
CA VAL A 448 -4.30 -24.18 -9.72
C VAL A 448 -4.54 -25.15 -8.59
N ALA A 449 -5.40 -26.12 -8.81
CA ALA A 449 -5.66 -27.22 -7.89
C ALA A 449 -5.73 -28.53 -8.66
N ALA A 450 -5.25 -29.61 -8.06
CA ALA A 450 -5.31 -30.93 -8.67
C ALA A 450 -5.76 -31.96 -7.63
N GLY A 451 -6.39 -33.04 -8.06
CA GLY A 451 -6.72 -34.17 -7.23
C GLY A 451 -6.55 -35.46 -7.99
N ALA A 452 -6.21 -36.53 -7.29
CA ALA A 452 -6.05 -37.85 -7.88
C ALA A 452 -6.92 -38.88 -7.15
N LYS A 453 -7.65 -39.66 -7.91
CA LYS A 453 -8.47 -40.75 -7.41
C LYS A 453 -7.66 -41.78 -6.60
N ALA A 454 -6.41 -41.98 -7.02
CA ALA A 454 -5.47 -42.86 -6.31
C ALA A 454 -5.08 -42.31 -4.92
N ILE A 455 -5.29 -41.01 -4.64
CA ILE A 455 -4.88 -40.33 -3.41
C ILE A 455 -6.07 -39.57 -2.79
N ALA A 456 -7.10 -40.33 -2.35
CA ALA A 456 -8.24 -39.83 -1.57
C ALA A 456 -9.14 -38.76 -2.26
N SER A 457 -9.09 -38.57 -3.57
CA SER A 457 -10.07 -37.80 -4.32
C SER A 457 -11.16 -38.69 -4.94
N GLY A 458 -12.34 -38.12 -5.20
CA GLY A 458 -13.45 -38.85 -5.83
C GLY A 458 -13.19 -39.16 -7.29
N ASP A 459 -12.50 -38.29 -8.00
CA ASP A 459 -12.02 -38.46 -9.37
C ASP A 459 -10.69 -37.74 -9.58
N ASP A 460 -10.04 -38.00 -10.71
CA ASP A 460 -8.89 -37.25 -11.16
C ASP A 460 -9.35 -35.90 -11.71
N PHE A 461 -8.70 -34.82 -11.27
CA PHE A 461 -9.00 -33.50 -11.79
C PHE A 461 -7.79 -32.55 -11.79
N LEU A 462 -7.81 -31.59 -12.72
CA LEU A 462 -6.94 -30.43 -12.73
C LEU A 462 -7.80 -29.19 -12.95
N ARG A 463 -7.85 -28.32 -11.95
CA ARG A 463 -8.56 -27.04 -11.99
C ARG A 463 -7.58 -25.90 -12.28
N LEU A 464 -7.88 -25.14 -13.31
CA LEU A 464 -7.22 -23.88 -13.64
C LEU A 464 -8.26 -22.76 -13.50
N TYR A 465 -7.91 -21.71 -12.80
CA TYR A 465 -8.77 -20.54 -12.58
C TYR A 465 -7.96 -19.27 -12.65
N GLY A 466 -8.52 -18.27 -13.30
CA GLY A 466 -7.94 -16.94 -13.39
C GLY A 466 -9.01 -15.85 -13.33
N GLN A 467 -8.74 -14.80 -12.58
CA GLN A 467 -9.56 -13.61 -12.48
C GLN A 467 -8.67 -12.38 -12.67
N TYR A 468 -9.11 -11.44 -13.50
CA TYR A 468 -8.39 -10.21 -13.74
C TYR A 468 -9.34 -9.01 -13.64
N GLN A 469 -8.89 -7.98 -12.93
CA GLN A 469 -9.55 -6.68 -12.84
C GLN A 469 -8.54 -5.60 -13.24
N TYR A 470 -8.99 -4.63 -14.05
CA TYR A 470 -8.12 -3.57 -14.52
C TYR A 470 -8.86 -2.23 -14.55
N TRP A 471 -8.26 -1.22 -13.92
CA TRP A 471 -8.78 0.14 -13.83
C TRP A 471 -7.99 1.05 -14.77
N ILE A 472 -8.71 1.73 -15.66
CA ILE A 472 -8.16 2.64 -16.67
C ILE A 472 -8.73 4.03 -16.39
N PRO A 473 -7.94 5.00 -15.91
CA PRO A 473 -8.36 6.39 -15.84
C PRO A 473 -8.45 6.97 -17.25
N ILE A 474 -9.59 7.56 -17.60
CA ILE A 474 -9.82 8.24 -18.89
C ILE A 474 -9.59 9.73 -18.69
N THR A 475 -10.21 10.32 -17.66
CA THR A 475 -10.01 11.68 -17.19
C THR A 475 -9.88 11.68 -15.66
N PRO A 476 -9.61 12.80 -15.00
CA PRO A 476 -9.63 12.84 -13.53
C PRO A 476 -10.94 12.35 -12.89
N ASN A 477 -12.06 12.50 -13.62
CA ASN A 477 -13.39 12.12 -13.14
C ASN A 477 -13.95 10.85 -13.80
N ASP A 478 -13.31 10.31 -14.84
CA ASP A 478 -13.81 9.21 -15.65
C ASP A 478 -12.89 8.01 -15.56
N GLN A 479 -13.48 6.84 -15.38
CA GLN A 479 -12.76 5.59 -15.17
C GLN A 479 -13.48 4.45 -15.89
N LEU A 480 -12.71 3.56 -16.51
CA LEU A 480 -13.20 2.30 -17.05
C LEU A 480 -12.67 1.17 -16.17
N LEU A 481 -13.56 0.28 -15.75
CA LEU A 481 -13.22 -0.96 -15.05
C LEU A 481 -13.53 -2.15 -15.96
N LEU A 482 -12.52 -2.95 -16.20
CA LEU A 482 -12.62 -4.23 -16.89
C LEU A 482 -12.49 -5.36 -15.89
N ARG A 483 -13.38 -6.34 -15.94
CA ARG A 483 -13.30 -7.57 -15.13
C ARG A 483 -13.45 -8.77 -16.04
N THR A 484 -12.65 -9.79 -15.82
CA THR A 484 -12.78 -11.07 -16.51
C THR A 484 -12.48 -12.20 -15.55
N GLU A 485 -13.16 -13.31 -15.75
CA GLU A 485 -12.99 -14.50 -14.96
C GLU A 485 -13.09 -15.71 -15.89
N VAL A 486 -12.09 -16.57 -15.83
CA VAL A 486 -12.02 -17.78 -16.66
C VAL A 486 -11.64 -18.97 -15.81
N GLY A 487 -12.24 -20.11 -16.12
CA GLY A 487 -11.97 -21.34 -15.40
C GLY A 487 -12.15 -22.58 -16.26
N ARG A 488 -11.30 -23.57 -16.00
CA ARG A 488 -11.45 -24.91 -16.58
C ARG A 488 -11.09 -25.98 -15.57
N ASN A 489 -11.95 -26.97 -15.44
CA ASN A 489 -11.66 -28.19 -14.71
C ASN A 489 -11.59 -29.38 -15.69
N PHE A 490 -10.45 -30.05 -15.71
CA PHE A 490 -10.21 -31.26 -16.48
C PHE A 490 -10.54 -32.47 -15.59
N THR A 491 -11.73 -33.01 -15.71
CA THR A 491 -12.20 -34.19 -14.98
C THR A 491 -13.08 -35.03 -15.90
N ASN A 492 -13.17 -36.33 -15.63
CA ASN A 492 -14.08 -37.22 -16.33
C ASN A 492 -15.49 -37.19 -15.73
N ASP A 493 -15.58 -37.10 -14.39
CA ASP A 493 -16.85 -37.13 -13.67
C ASP A 493 -16.92 -36.01 -12.62
N ARG A 494 -17.61 -34.89 -12.96
CA ARG A 494 -17.80 -33.76 -12.06
C ARG A 494 -18.63 -34.10 -10.81
N THR A 495 -19.49 -35.11 -10.88
CA THR A 495 -20.38 -35.47 -9.75
C THR A 495 -19.60 -36.01 -8.55
N ARG A 496 -18.34 -36.38 -8.73
CA ARG A 496 -17.45 -36.90 -7.69
C ARG A 496 -16.49 -35.87 -7.11
N ILE A 497 -16.48 -34.65 -7.66
CA ILE A 497 -15.59 -33.58 -7.25
C ILE A 497 -16.39 -32.54 -6.45
N PRO A 498 -15.89 -32.03 -5.30
CA PRO A 498 -16.56 -30.97 -4.54
C PRO A 498 -16.85 -29.74 -5.41
N GLU A 499 -18.01 -29.10 -5.16
CA GLU A 499 -18.49 -27.92 -5.88
C GLU A 499 -17.50 -26.74 -5.85
N ASP A 500 -16.66 -26.68 -4.82
CA ASP A 500 -15.60 -25.66 -4.70
C ASP A 500 -14.55 -25.72 -5.83
N PHE A 501 -14.38 -26.87 -6.46
CA PHE A 501 -13.49 -27.05 -7.60
C PHE A 501 -14.20 -26.92 -8.97
N LEU A 502 -15.51 -26.78 -8.98
CA LEU A 502 -16.33 -26.52 -10.16
C LEU A 502 -16.67 -25.03 -10.27
N PHE A 503 -17.44 -24.65 -11.27
CA PHE A 503 -17.71 -23.26 -11.55
C PHE A 503 -19.19 -22.96 -11.73
N ARG A 504 -19.63 -21.85 -11.10
CA ARG A 504 -20.94 -21.23 -11.33
C ARG A 504 -20.75 -19.74 -11.51
N ALA A 505 -21.59 -19.08 -12.30
CA ALA A 505 -21.60 -17.66 -12.51
C ALA A 505 -22.93 -17.03 -12.08
N GLY A 506 -23.05 -15.71 -12.15
CA GLY A 506 -24.18 -14.90 -11.65
C GLY A 506 -23.86 -14.27 -10.30
N GLY A 507 -24.59 -13.19 -9.98
CA GLY A 507 -24.43 -12.40 -8.76
C GLY A 507 -23.61 -11.12 -8.96
N SER A 508 -23.46 -10.37 -7.88
CA SER A 508 -22.94 -9.00 -7.87
C SER A 508 -21.49 -8.87 -8.39
N ARG A 509 -20.71 -9.93 -8.33
CA ARG A 509 -19.29 -9.93 -8.75
C ARG A 509 -19.05 -10.49 -10.15
N SER A 510 -20.01 -11.19 -10.72
CA SER A 510 -19.90 -11.88 -12.01
C SER A 510 -20.83 -11.25 -13.04
N ASN A 511 -22.11 -11.67 -13.09
CA ASN A 511 -23.13 -11.18 -13.98
C ASN A 511 -24.31 -10.66 -13.14
N ARG A 512 -24.42 -9.33 -12.96
CA ARG A 512 -25.30 -8.66 -11.98
C ARG A 512 -26.79 -8.82 -12.25
N GLY A 513 -27.16 -9.09 -13.49
CA GLY A 513 -28.58 -9.34 -13.84
C GLY A 513 -29.09 -10.71 -13.41
N TYR A 514 -28.21 -11.66 -13.12
CA TYR A 514 -28.53 -13.03 -12.72
C TYR A 514 -28.36 -13.24 -11.22
N ALA A 515 -29.13 -14.17 -10.65
CA ALA A 515 -29.00 -14.50 -9.23
C ALA A 515 -27.60 -15.07 -8.92
N PHE A 516 -27.20 -15.00 -7.67
CA PHE A 516 -25.90 -15.53 -7.26
C PHE A 516 -25.83 -17.03 -7.54
N GLN A 517 -24.80 -17.43 -8.29
CA GLN A 517 -24.55 -18.81 -8.70
C GLN A 517 -25.68 -19.48 -9.52
N SER A 518 -26.52 -18.69 -10.19
CA SER A 518 -27.63 -19.22 -10.98
C SER A 518 -27.27 -19.64 -12.41
N LEU A 519 -26.06 -19.33 -12.87
CA LEU A 519 -25.54 -19.77 -14.16
C LEU A 519 -24.59 -20.94 -13.93
N GLY A 520 -24.98 -22.12 -14.38
CA GLY A 520 -24.29 -23.39 -14.14
C GLY A 520 -24.91 -24.51 -14.96
N VAL A 521 -24.73 -25.73 -14.50
CA VAL A 521 -25.31 -26.95 -15.10
C VAL A 521 -26.59 -27.33 -14.35
N GLU A 522 -27.67 -27.59 -15.07
CA GLU A 522 -28.90 -28.05 -14.49
C GLU A 522 -28.77 -29.52 -14.10
N GLU A 523 -29.16 -29.87 -12.86
CA GLU A 523 -29.20 -31.21 -12.33
C GLU A 523 -30.48 -31.36 -11.48
N GLY A 524 -31.48 -32.06 -12.00
CA GLY A 524 -32.85 -31.99 -11.48
C GLY A 524 -33.41 -30.55 -11.62
N GLU A 525 -33.84 -29.98 -10.50
CA GLU A 525 -34.29 -28.58 -10.43
C GLU A 525 -33.21 -27.63 -9.93
N ALA A 526 -32.02 -28.15 -9.58
CA ALA A 526 -30.93 -27.38 -9.02
C ALA A 526 -29.91 -26.94 -10.08
N VAL A 527 -29.15 -25.91 -9.75
CA VAL A 527 -28.00 -25.46 -10.55
C VAL A 527 -26.70 -25.84 -9.83
N VAL A 528 -25.92 -26.72 -10.44
CA VAL A 528 -24.63 -27.20 -9.95
C VAL A 528 -23.46 -26.63 -10.74
N GLY A 529 -22.23 -26.82 -10.25
CA GLY A 529 -21.03 -26.35 -10.91
C GLY A 529 -20.72 -27.07 -12.22
N GLY A 530 -20.27 -26.30 -13.23
CA GLY A 530 -19.77 -26.79 -14.51
C GLY A 530 -18.24 -26.85 -14.55
N ARG A 531 -17.71 -27.45 -15.61
CA ARG A 531 -16.26 -27.59 -15.85
C ARG A 531 -15.61 -26.39 -16.52
N TYR A 532 -16.41 -25.53 -17.16
CA TYR A 532 -15.95 -24.32 -17.86
C TYR A 532 -16.62 -23.09 -17.27
N LEU A 533 -15.85 -22.02 -17.12
CA LEU A 533 -16.30 -20.69 -16.72
C LEU A 533 -15.70 -19.65 -17.67
N ALA A 534 -16.52 -18.75 -18.13
CA ALA A 534 -16.03 -17.52 -18.73
C ALA A 534 -17.01 -16.39 -18.42
N THR A 535 -16.54 -15.32 -17.80
CA THR A 535 -17.30 -14.09 -17.55
C THR A 535 -16.49 -12.88 -17.91
N GLY A 536 -17.17 -11.82 -18.30
CA GLY A 536 -16.56 -10.52 -18.61
C GLY A 536 -17.48 -9.40 -18.22
N SER A 537 -16.91 -8.28 -17.78
CA SER A 537 -17.62 -7.07 -17.40
C SER A 537 -16.86 -5.85 -17.85
N VAL A 538 -17.58 -4.89 -18.42
CA VAL A 538 -17.09 -3.56 -18.75
C VAL A 538 -17.96 -2.57 -18.03
N GLU A 539 -17.35 -1.71 -17.21
CA GLU A 539 -18.05 -0.70 -16.42
C GLU A 539 -17.38 0.66 -16.62
N TYR A 540 -18.15 1.65 -17.02
CA TYR A 540 -17.73 3.05 -17.06
C TYR A 540 -18.30 3.78 -15.85
N VAL A 541 -17.44 4.50 -15.12
CA VAL A 541 -17.80 5.28 -13.94
C VAL A 541 -17.45 6.74 -14.18
N HIS A 542 -18.43 7.63 -13.97
CA HIS A 542 -18.24 9.08 -13.95
C HIS A 542 -18.43 9.60 -12.53
N TRP A 543 -17.42 10.28 -11.98
CA TRP A 543 -17.47 10.89 -10.66
C TRP A 543 -17.99 12.33 -10.76
N LEU A 544 -19.17 12.58 -10.23
CA LEU A 544 -19.83 13.90 -10.19
C LEU A 544 -19.13 14.85 -9.21
N ASN A 545 -18.58 14.29 -8.14
CA ASN A 545 -17.79 14.99 -7.13
C ASN A 545 -16.88 13.97 -6.41
N GLU A 546 -16.18 14.38 -5.34
CA GLU A 546 -15.26 13.53 -4.59
C GLU A 546 -15.90 12.26 -4.01
N ARG A 547 -17.22 12.28 -3.72
CA ARG A 547 -17.92 11.19 -3.04
C ARG A 547 -18.88 10.41 -3.93
N TRP A 548 -19.59 11.08 -4.84
CA TRP A 548 -20.66 10.48 -5.64
C TRP A 548 -20.28 10.31 -7.10
N GLY A 549 -20.63 9.18 -7.66
CA GLY A 549 -20.47 8.87 -9.07
C GLY A 549 -21.64 8.07 -9.63
N GLY A 550 -21.77 8.06 -10.93
CA GLY A 550 -22.68 7.23 -11.70
C GLY A 550 -21.90 6.21 -12.51
N ALA A 551 -22.49 5.04 -12.75
CA ALA A 551 -21.89 3.99 -13.56
C ALA A 551 -22.89 3.44 -14.59
N VAL A 552 -22.35 2.99 -15.73
CA VAL A 552 -23.04 2.14 -16.70
C VAL A 552 -22.21 0.92 -16.96
N PHE A 553 -22.84 -0.23 -17.16
CA PHE A 553 -22.10 -1.48 -17.31
C PHE A 553 -22.77 -2.48 -18.23
N LEU A 554 -21.96 -3.38 -18.75
CA LEU A 554 -22.33 -4.58 -19.47
C LEU A 554 -21.59 -5.77 -18.87
N ASP A 555 -22.33 -6.79 -18.46
CA ASP A 555 -21.80 -8.07 -17.99
C ASP A 555 -22.21 -9.18 -18.95
N VAL A 556 -21.33 -10.13 -19.17
CA VAL A 556 -21.58 -11.32 -19.99
C VAL A 556 -20.91 -12.53 -19.33
N GLY A 557 -21.54 -13.69 -19.38
CA GLY A 557 -20.88 -14.90 -18.91
C GLY A 557 -21.81 -16.07 -18.69
N ASP A 558 -21.18 -17.25 -18.50
CA ASP A 558 -21.83 -18.51 -18.18
C ASP A 558 -20.82 -19.50 -17.58
N ALA A 559 -21.35 -20.58 -16.99
CA ALA A 559 -20.58 -21.73 -16.56
C ALA A 559 -21.28 -23.02 -17.01
N LYS A 560 -20.60 -23.91 -17.73
CA LYS A 560 -21.16 -25.13 -18.33
C LYS A 560 -20.17 -26.30 -18.29
N ASP A 561 -20.66 -27.49 -18.60
CA ASP A 561 -19.83 -28.69 -18.68
C ASP A 561 -19.04 -28.80 -19.99
N SER A 562 -19.48 -28.13 -21.02
CA SER A 562 -18.85 -28.12 -22.33
C SER A 562 -18.78 -26.70 -22.89
N ILE A 563 -17.75 -26.39 -23.64
CA ILE A 563 -17.62 -25.10 -24.30
C ILE A 563 -18.70 -24.91 -25.39
N GLY A 564 -19.22 -26.01 -25.94
CA GLY A 564 -20.31 -25.99 -26.92
C GLY A 564 -21.67 -25.61 -26.31
N ASP A 565 -21.87 -25.84 -25.03
CA ASP A 565 -23.08 -25.51 -24.29
C ASP A 565 -23.03 -24.12 -23.66
N TRP A 566 -21.86 -23.49 -23.64
CA TRP A 566 -21.67 -22.15 -23.09
C TRP A 566 -22.45 -21.10 -23.88
N LYS A 567 -23.23 -20.28 -23.18
CA LYS A 567 -24.03 -19.23 -23.76
C LYS A 567 -23.59 -17.88 -23.22
N ALA A 568 -23.61 -16.85 -24.06
CA ALA A 568 -23.31 -15.48 -23.66
C ALA A 568 -24.52 -14.85 -22.98
N HIS A 569 -24.84 -15.26 -21.74
CA HIS A 569 -25.87 -14.60 -20.94
C HIS A 569 -25.44 -13.18 -20.64
N GLN A 570 -26.23 -12.18 -21.13
CA GLN A 570 -25.90 -10.78 -21.04
C GLN A 570 -26.78 -10.08 -20.00
N SER A 571 -26.19 -9.12 -19.29
CA SER A 571 -26.92 -8.12 -18.54
C SER A 571 -26.26 -6.75 -18.65
N TYR A 572 -27.07 -5.72 -18.63
CA TYR A 572 -26.60 -4.35 -18.64
C TYR A 572 -27.36 -3.52 -17.61
N GLY A 573 -26.78 -2.42 -17.19
CA GLY A 573 -27.42 -1.64 -16.15
C GLY A 573 -26.75 -0.32 -15.88
N VAL A 574 -27.34 0.36 -14.90
CA VAL A 574 -26.87 1.63 -14.38
C VAL A 574 -26.68 1.51 -12.88
N GLY A 575 -25.77 2.29 -12.31
CA GLY A 575 -25.51 2.25 -10.89
C GLY A 575 -25.04 3.57 -10.31
N ALA A 576 -25.23 3.70 -9.01
CA ALA A 576 -24.64 4.76 -8.20
C ALA A 576 -23.38 4.25 -7.50
N ARG A 577 -22.40 5.13 -7.36
CA ARG A 577 -21.14 4.87 -6.66
C ARG A 577 -20.99 5.89 -5.54
N PHE A 578 -20.58 5.42 -4.37
CA PHE A 578 -20.32 6.27 -3.22
C PHE A 578 -19.01 5.86 -2.57
N ARG A 579 -18.04 6.78 -2.47
CA ARG A 579 -16.72 6.52 -1.84
C ARG A 579 -16.86 6.45 -0.34
N THR A 580 -16.31 5.37 0.22
CA THR A 580 -16.15 5.18 1.66
C THR A 580 -14.69 4.88 1.98
N PRO A 581 -14.25 5.04 3.24
CA PRO A 581 -12.91 4.63 3.65
C PRO A 581 -12.59 3.14 3.41
N ALA A 582 -13.62 2.31 3.33
CA ALA A 582 -13.51 0.85 3.05
C ALA A 582 -13.59 0.49 1.56
N GLY A 583 -13.67 1.48 0.67
CA GLY A 583 -13.83 1.32 -0.78
C GLY A 583 -15.14 1.89 -1.33
N PRO A 584 -15.29 1.99 -2.66
CA PRO A 584 -16.51 2.46 -3.27
C PRO A 584 -17.67 1.49 -3.03
N PHE A 585 -18.74 2.00 -2.44
CA PHE A 585 -20.02 1.31 -2.34
C PHE A 585 -20.81 1.48 -3.63
N ALA A 586 -21.35 0.41 -4.18
CA ALA A 586 -22.08 0.38 -5.42
C ALA A 586 -23.54 -0.07 -5.20
N ILE A 587 -24.47 0.61 -5.84
CA ILE A 587 -25.87 0.21 -5.98
C ILE A 587 -26.17 0.16 -7.46
N ASP A 588 -26.45 -1.02 -7.98
CA ASP A 588 -26.65 -1.29 -9.39
C ASP A 588 -28.06 -1.79 -9.67
N LEU A 589 -28.69 -1.24 -10.69
CA LEU A 589 -29.91 -1.77 -11.29
C LEU A 589 -29.53 -2.44 -12.61
N ALA A 590 -29.52 -3.76 -12.61
CA ALA A 590 -29.18 -4.59 -13.76
C ALA A 590 -30.41 -5.18 -14.42
N TYR A 591 -30.43 -5.22 -15.74
CA TYR A 591 -31.42 -5.91 -16.54
C TYR A 591 -30.77 -7.11 -17.21
N ALA A 592 -31.30 -8.32 -16.95
CA ALA A 592 -30.89 -9.55 -17.62
C ALA A 592 -31.71 -9.76 -18.89
N GLU A 593 -31.04 -10.00 -20.02
CA GLU A 593 -31.70 -10.23 -21.32
C GLU A 593 -32.54 -11.52 -21.32
N GLU A 594 -32.06 -12.54 -20.69
CA GLU A 594 -32.79 -13.77 -20.34
C GLU A 594 -32.73 -13.93 -18.81
N PRO A 595 -33.71 -13.81 -18.03
CA PRO A 595 -35.15 -13.99 -18.10
C PRO A 595 -35.98 -12.69 -18.26
N ARG A 596 -35.41 -11.61 -18.75
CA ARG A 596 -36.07 -10.29 -18.92
C ARG A 596 -36.54 -9.67 -17.60
N LYS A 597 -35.67 -9.69 -16.61
CA LYS A 597 -35.95 -9.20 -15.26
C LYS A 597 -34.92 -8.15 -14.83
N PHE A 598 -35.39 -7.20 -14.03
CA PHE A 598 -34.52 -6.29 -13.31
C PHE A 598 -34.07 -6.89 -11.99
N ARG A 599 -32.82 -6.66 -11.64
CA ARG A 599 -32.23 -7.02 -10.37
C ARG A 599 -31.48 -5.85 -9.77
N LEU A 600 -31.69 -5.63 -8.47
CA LEU A 600 -30.90 -4.67 -7.68
C LEU A 600 -29.71 -5.41 -7.06
N ALA A 601 -28.50 -4.88 -7.25
CA ALA A 601 -27.29 -5.43 -6.69
C ALA A 601 -26.56 -4.38 -5.83
N PHE A 602 -26.06 -4.84 -4.67
CA PHE A 602 -25.24 -4.02 -3.77
C PHE A 602 -23.86 -4.65 -3.66
N SER A 603 -22.81 -3.84 -3.77
CA SER A 603 -21.46 -4.33 -3.60
C SER A 603 -20.50 -3.26 -3.04
N VAL A 604 -19.42 -3.71 -2.43
CA VAL A 604 -18.25 -2.90 -2.11
C VAL A 604 -17.11 -3.40 -2.98
N THR A 605 -16.50 -2.52 -3.75
CA THR A 605 -15.42 -2.87 -4.68
C THR A 605 -14.08 -2.46 -4.07
N VAL A 606 -13.24 -3.44 -3.79
CA VAL A 606 -11.85 -3.24 -3.34
C VAL A 606 -10.92 -4.13 -4.17
N ALA A 607 -9.65 -3.78 -4.24
CA ALA A 607 -8.63 -4.55 -4.95
C ALA A 607 -8.07 -5.66 -4.03
N PHE A 608 -8.74 -6.80 -3.96
CA PHE A 608 -8.30 -7.94 -3.15
C PHE A 608 -7.24 -8.77 -3.87
#